data_155497a3d0f5d12b6335dc8d38c6bd9c
#
_entry.id   155497a3d0f5d12b6335dc8d38c6bd9c
#
_cell.length_a   1.000
_cell.length_b   1.000
_cell.length_c   1.000
_cell.angle_alpha   90.00
_cell.angle_beta   90.00
_cell.angle_gamma   90.00
#
_symmetry.space_group_name_H-M   'P 1'
#
loop_
_entity.id
_entity.type
_entity.pdbx_description
1 polymer ?
#
loop_
_entity_poly.entity_id
_entity_poly.type
_entity_poly.pdbx_seq_one_letter_code
_entity_poly.pdbx_strand_id
1 'polypeptide(L)' 'MKEAKLIKEISLASAKDGAITIATVKEPYGKESSSVVSVGIWLSKTSEEPDWKVHIPVENLDEVIQALQEAKNQF' A
#
# COMPACT_ATOMS: atom_id res chain seq x y z
N MET A 1 -12.29 -14.79 6.26
CA MET A 1 -10.86 -14.99 6.02
C MET A 1 -10.27 -13.85 5.22
N LYS A 2 -9.09 -13.41 5.64
CA LYS A 2 -8.36 -12.38 4.92
C LYS A 2 -7.88 -12.90 3.57
N GLU A 3 -8.15 -12.16 2.51
CA GLU A 3 -7.57 -12.44 1.20
C GLU A 3 -6.70 -11.26 0.81
N ALA A 4 -5.42 -11.50 0.60
CA ALA A 4 -4.48 -10.48 0.18
C ALA A 4 -3.97 -10.80 -1.21
N LYS A 5 -3.93 -9.78 -2.07
CA LYS A 5 -3.42 -9.94 -3.43
C LYS A 5 -2.48 -8.79 -3.76
N LEU A 6 -1.24 -9.13 -4.08
CA LEU A 6 -0.27 -8.13 -4.52
C LEU A 6 -0.65 -7.62 -5.90
N ILE A 7 -0.79 -6.32 -6.02
CA ILE A 7 -1.13 -5.66 -7.29
C ILE A 7 0.14 -5.23 -8.00
N LYS A 8 1.06 -4.58 -7.29
CA LYS A 8 2.28 -4.07 -7.92
C LYS A 8 3.39 -3.88 -6.91
N GLU A 9 4.60 -4.13 -7.36
CA GLU A 9 5.81 -3.80 -6.64
C GLU A 9 6.56 -2.75 -7.45
N ILE A 10 6.90 -1.64 -6.82
CA ILE A 10 7.57 -0.52 -7.47
C ILE A 10 8.91 -0.33 -6.78
N SER A 11 9.99 -0.25 -7.57
CA SER A 11 11.31 0.01 -6.99
C SER A 11 11.35 1.38 -6.34
N LEU A 12 11.88 1.43 -5.12
CA LEU A 12 12.02 2.67 -4.38
C LEU A 12 13.21 3.45 -4.93
N ALA A 13 12.94 4.66 -5.43
CA ALA A 13 13.96 5.44 -6.13
C ALA A 13 15.16 5.80 -5.24
N SER A 14 14.93 6.00 -3.96
CA SER A 14 15.97 6.44 -3.04
C SER A 14 16.73 5.31 -2.36
N ALA A 15 16.36 4.06 -2.59
CA ALA A 15 16.99 2.92 -1.92
C ALA A 15 17.21 1.79 -2.93
N LYS A 16 18.43 1.32 -3.00
CA LYS A 16 18.83 0.32 -3.99
C LYS A 16 18.05 -0.99 -3.92
N ASP A 17 17.78 -1.47 -2.72
CA ASP A 17 17.02 -2.70 -2.51
C ASP A 17 15.62 -2.46 -1.97
N GLY A 18 15.17 -1.23 -2.03
CA GLY A 18 13.86 -0.87 -1.50
C GLY A 18 12.74 -1.03 -2.51
N ALA A 19 11.54 -1.11 -2.01
CA ALA A 19 10.35 -1.24 -2.84
C ALA A 19 9.13 -0.63 -2.16
N ILE A 20 8.16 -0.25 -2.99
CA ILE A 20 6.83 0.13 -2.55
C ILE A 20 5.90 -0.96 -3.07
N THR A 21 5.12 -1.56 -2.20
CA THR A 21 4.17 -2.59 -2.63
C THR A 21 2.75 -2.11 -2.45
N ILE A 22 1.93 -2.43 -3.43
CA ILE A 22 0.50 -2.12 -3.41
C ILE A 22 -0.24 -3.45 -3.46
N ALA A 23 -1.09 -3.69 -2.49
CA ALA A 23 -1.86 -4.92 -2.41
C ALA A 23 -3.29 -4.64 -1.98
N THR A 24 -4.20 -5.52 -2.35
CA THR A 24 -5.57 -5.45 -1.85
C THR A 24 -5.73 -6.49 -0.75
N VAL A 25 -6.49 -6.13 0.28
CA VAL A 25 -6.82 -7.06 1.37
C VAL A 25 -8.32 -6.99 1.59
N LYS A 26 -9.00 -8.12 1.40
CA LYS A 26 -10.42 -8.21 1.65
C LYS A 26 -10.66 -8.62 3.08
N GLU A 27 -11.58 -7.94 3.73
CA GLU A 27 -12.00 -8.25 5.10
C GLU A 27 -10.83 -8.43 6.07
N PRO A 28 -9.93 -7.42 6.18
CA PRO A 28 -8.71 -7.56 7.00
C PRO A 28 -8.98 -7.77 8.49
N TYR A 29 -10.13 -7.31 8.97
CA TYR A 29 -10.49 -7.37 10.39
C TYR A 29 -11.70 -8.26 10.65
N GLY A 30 -12.06 -9.10 9.68
CA GLY A 30 -13.17 -10.02 9.82
C GLY A 30 -14.25 -9.82 8.77
N LYS A 31 -15.27 -10.64 8.87
CA LYS A 31 -16.31 -10.78 7.85
C LYS A 31 -17.05 -9.51 7.47
N GLU A 32 -17.18 -8.57 8.39
CA GLU A 32 -17.92 -7.34 8.16
C GLU A 32 -17.02 -6.13 7.95
N SER A 33 -15.72 -6.33 7.94
CA SER A 33 -14.80 -5.22 7.72
C SER A 33 -14.72 -4.86 6.24
N SER A 34 -14.53 -3.58 5.96
CA SER A 34 -14.34 -3.11 4.60
C SER A 34 -12.99 -3.55 4.06
N SER A 35 -12.93 -3.76 2.76
CA SER A 35 -11.67 -4.05 2.10
C SER A 35 -10.75 -2.84 2.16
N VAL A 36 -9.45 -3.08 2.13
CA VAL A 36 -8.46 -2.01 2.17
C VAL A 36 -7.42 -2.23 1.09
N VAL A 37 -6.73 -1.15 0.76
CA VAL A 37 -5.51 -1.23 -0.05
C VAL A 37 -4.35 -1.13 0.94
N SER A 38 -3.45 -2.07 0.89
CA SER A 38 -2.27 -2.10 1.74
C SER A 38 -1.09 -1.52 0.97
N VAL A 39 -0.45 -0.51 1.54
CA VAL A 39 0.76 0.08 0.97
C VAL A 39 1.92 -0.25 1.90
N GLY A 40 2.92 -0.92 1.37
CA GLY A 40 4.11 -1.28 2.13
C GLY A 40 5.33 -0.55 1.61
N ILE A 41 6.17 -0.06 2.50
CA ILE A 41 7.44 0.54 2.14
C ILE A 41 8.54 -0.37 2.69
N TRP A 42 9.39 -0.83 1.79
CA TRP A 42 10.47 -1.77 2.11
C TRP A 42 11.79 -1.06 1.89
N LEU A 43 12.61 -0.99 2.90
CA LEU A 43 13.98 -0.49 2.74
C LEU A 43 14.90 -1.57 2.21
N SER A 44 14.54 -2.83 2.44
CA SER A 44 15.26 -3.97 1.88
C SER A 44 14.26 -5.03 1.45
N LYS A 45 14.36 -5.47 0.21
CA LYS A 45 13.48 -6.52 -0.35
C LYS A 45 13.68 -7.87 0.31
N THR A 46 14.78 -8.05 1.02
CA THR A 46 15.10 -9.31 1.70
C THR A 46 14.45 -9.43 3.07
N SER A 47 13.88 -8.35 3.58
CA SER A 47 13.17 -8.38 4.86
C SER A 47 11.87 -9.18 4.73
N GLU A 48 11.47 -9.83 5.81
CA GLU A 48 10.22 -10.60 5.85
C GLU A 48 8.99 -9.71 5.92
N GLU A 49 9.14 -8.50 6.42
CA GLU A 49 8.05 -7.55 6.59
C GLU A 49 8.46 -6.18 6.09
N PRO A 50 7.50 -5.37 5.63
CA PRO A 50 7.81 -3.99 5.24
C PRO A 50 8.19 -3.18 6.47
N ASP A 51 9.02 -2.16 6.27
CA ASP A 51 9.42 -1.24 7.33
C ASP A 51 8.23 -0.37 7.76
N TRP A 52 7.40 -0.01 6.81
CA TRP A 52 6.15 0.69 7.08
C TRP A 52 5.03 0.06 6.30
N LYS A 53 3.86 0.01 6.90
CA LYS A 53 2.69 -0.55 6.28
C LYS A 53 1.47 0.26 6.69
N VAL A 54 0.64 0.61 5.73
CA VAL A 54 -0.57 1.36 5.99
C VAL A 54 -1.72 0.76 5.21
N HIS A 55 -2.88 0.72 5.83
CA HIS A 55 -4.11 0.24 5.19
C HIS A 55 -5.03 1.42 4.91
N ILE A 56 -5.42 1.57 3.66
CA ILE A 56 -6.31 2.64 3.24
C ILE A 56 -7.67 2.02 2.94
N PRO A 57 -8.72 2.42 3.67
CA PRO A 57 -10.06 1.90 3.39
C PRO A 57 -10.47 2.20 1.96
N VAL A 58 -11.14 1.26 1.33
CA VAL A 58 -11.54 1.42 -0.07
C VAL A 58 -12.44 2.64 -0.27
N GLU A 59 -13.21 2.99 0.75
CA GLU A 59 -14.10 4.17 0.70
C GLU A 59 -13.34 5.49 0.60
N ASN A 60 -12.10 5.53 1.05
CA ASN A 60 -11.27 6.72 1.01
C ASN A 60 -10.28 6.74 -0.14
N LEU A 61 -10.26 5.67 -0.93
CA LEU A 61 -9.22 5.48 -1.92
C LEU A 61 -9.18 6.58 -2.98
N ASP A 62 -10.33 6.96 -3.50
CA ASP A 62 -10.39 8.01 -4.54
C ASP A 62 -9.86 9.34 -4.03
N GLU A 63 -10.19 9.69 -2.79
CA GLU A 63 -9.68 10.92 -2.17
C GLU A 63 -8.16 10.88 -1.99
N VAL A 64 -7.65 9.72 -1.60
CA VAL A 64 -6.20 9.55 -1.41
C VAL A 64 -5.47 9.66 -2.75
N ILE A 65 -6.01 9.04 -3.79
CA ILE A 65 -5.43 9.12 -5.13
C ILE A 65 -5.38 10.57 -5.60
N GLN A 66 -6.48 11.30 -5.42
CA GLN A 66 -6.56 12.70 -5.81
C GLN A 66 -5.56 13.55 -5.03
N ALA A 67 -5.47 13.33 -3.72
CA ALA A 67 -4.54 14.07 -2.88
C ALA A 67 -3.08 13.80 -3.27
N LEU A 68 -2.76 12.56 -3.62
CA LEU A 68 -1.42 12.21 -4.10
C LEU A 68 -1.08 12.93 -5.40
N GLN A 69 -2.05 13.06 -6.31
CA GLN A 69 -1.85 13.80 -7.55
C GLN A 69 -1.62 15.28 -7.29
N GLU A 70 -2.38 15.87 -6.38
CA GLU A 70 -2.20 17.25 -6.00
C GLU A 70 -0.82 17.50 -5.37
N ALA A 71 -0.40 16.58 -4.50
CA ALA A 71 0.92 16.67 -3.89
C ALA A 71 2.03 16.59 -4.93
N LYS A 72 1.89 15.68 -5.89
CA LYS A 72 2.85 15.54 -6.98
C LYS A 72 2.99 16.83 -7.78
N ASN A 73 1.88 17.55 -7.99
CA ASN A 73 1.86 18.78 -8.76
C ASN A 73 2.53 19.96 -8.05
N GLN A 74 2.88 19.82 -6.75
CA GLN A 74 3.63 20.84 -6.02
C GLN A 74 5.12 20.83 -6.35
N PHE A 75 5.59 19.80 -6.99
CA PHE A 75 7.00 19.64 -7.37
C PHE A 75 7.22 19.94 -8.87
#